data_2075d7b57c29a1266f9554ca798dfdb1
#
_entry.id   2075d7b57c29a1266f9554ca798dfdb1
#
_cell.length_a   1.000
_cell.length_b   1.000
_cell.length_c   1.000
_cell.angle_alpha   90.00
_cell.angle_beta   90.00
_cell.angle_gamma   90.00
#
_symmetry.space_group_name_H-M   'P 1'
#
loop_
_entity.id
_entity.type
_entity.pdbx_description
1 polymer ?
#
loop_
_entity_poly.entity_id
_entity_poly.type
_entity_poly.pdbx_seq_one_letter_code
_entity_poly.pdbx_strand_id
1 'polypeptide(L)'
;MTDAEVSDFVARFAAAWAARDGQAFLDLWHPEGLLNTPMVGRTVKGNELDRLLAVQTAAAPDFVWQLLDWASRGDVVIIEWQTTRIFNGSRFSWRGVDKFRIREGKIAGDVVYCDTAPLRALRSGEKLESLTQF
;
A
#
# COMPACT_ATOMS: atom_id res chain seq x y z
N MET A 1 -1.41 3.96 20.88
CA MET A 1 -2.56 4.62 20.21
C MET A 1 -3.86 4.10 20.79
N THR A 2 -4.85 4.96 20.93
CA THR A 2 -6.23 4.57 21.25
C THR A 2 -6.91 4.03 19.99
N ASP A 3 -8.01 3.29 20.16
CA ASP A 3 -8.76 2.76 19.01
C ASP A 3 -9.28 3.88 18.08
N ALA A 4 -9.63 5.05 18.66
CA ALA A 4 -10.05 6.20 17.88
C ALA A 4 -8.89 6.78 17.02
N GLU A 5 -7.70 6.87 17.57
CA GLU A 5 -6.51 7.32 16.83
C GLU A 5 -6.12 6.35 15.72
N VAL A 6 -6.25 5.04 15.97
CA VAL A 6 -6.00 4.02 14.93
C VAL A 6 -7.03 4.13 13.82
N SER A 7 -8.31 4.22 14.18
CA SER A 7 -9.39 4.36 13.20
C SER A 7 -9.23 5.60 12.33
N ASP A 8 -8.86 6.74 12.92
CA ASP A 8 -8.56 7.97 12.17
C ASP A 8 -7.36 7.81 11.23
N PHE A 9 -6.27 7.21 11.71
CA PHE A 9 -5.10 6.92 10.90
C PHE A 9 -5.45 6.05 9.68
N VAL A 10 -6.17 4.95 9.91
CA VAL A 10 -6.58 4.03 8.84
C VAL A 10 -7.49 4.72 7.82
N ALA A 11 -8.44 5.53 8.29
CA ALA A 11 -9.32 6.29 7.40
C ALA A 11 -8.56 7.29 6.53
N ARG A 12 -7.60 8.03 7.11
CA ARG A 12 -6.75 8.98 6.35
C ARG A 12 -5.86 8.26 5.34
N PHE A 13 -5.29 7.11 5.70
CA PHE A 13 -4.47 6.31 4.79
C PHE A 13 -5.30 5.82 3.60
N ALA A 14 -6.48 5.25 3.85
CA ALA A 14 -7.39 4.80 2.81
C ALA A 14 -7.84 5.95 1.90
N ALA A 15 -8.15 7.12 2.47
CA ALA A 15 -8.57 8.30 1.71
C ALA A 15 -7.45 8.83 0.80
N ALA A 16 -6.21 8.88 1.29
CA ALA A 16 -5.06 9.31 0.50
C ALA A 16 -4.84 8.40 -0.72
N TRP A 17 -4.96 7.09 -0.56
CA TRP A 17 -4.87 6.13 -1.66
C TRP A 17 -6.05 6.25 -2.64
N ALA A 18 -7.27 6.38 -2.15
CA ALA A 18 -8.47 6.50 -2.99
C ALA A 18 -8.43 7.77 -3.85
N ALA A 19 -7.98 8.90 -3.27
CA ALA A 19 -7.84 10.17 -3.95
C ALA A 19 -6.56 10.26 -4.79
N ARG A 20 -5.61 9.34 -4.64
CA ARG A 20 -4.25 9.42 -5.19
C ARG A 20 -3.55 10.73 -4.81
N ASP A 21 -3.80 11.18 -3.59
CA ASP A 21 -3.24 12.41 -3.04
C ASP A 21 -1.87 12.13 -2.44
N GLY A 22 -0.84 12.42 -3.21
CA GLY A 22 0.56 12.21 -2.81
C GLY A 22 0.94 13.02 -1.57
N GLN A 23 0.44 14.24 -1.41
CA GLN A 23 0.74 15.06 -0.24
C GLN A 23 0.05 14.52 1.01
N ALA A 24 -1.23 14.19 0.94
CA ALA A 24 -1.96 13.57 2.04
C ALA A 24 -1.31 12.25 2.47
N PHE A 25 -0.78 11.48 1.52
CA PHE A 25 -0.03 10.26 1.81
C PHE A 25 1.30 10.56 2.53
N LEU A 26 2.08 11.54 2.06
CA LEU A 26 3.34 11.93 2.68
C LEU A 26 3.14 12.47 4.10
N ASP A 27 2.05 13.17 4.35
CA ASP A 27 1.73 13.74 5.67
C ASP A 27 1.51 12.66 6.74
N LEU A 28 1.23 11.42 6.32
CA LEU A 28 1.14 10.26 7.22
C LEU A 28 2.50 9.69 7.63
N TRP A 29 3.56 10.07 6.94
CA TRP A 29 4.88 9.49 7.15
C TRP A 29 5.78 10.38 8.00
N HIS A 30 6.55 9.73 8.86
CA HIS A 30 7.72 10.34 9.47
C HIS A 30 8.80 10.54 8.38
N PRO A 31 9.49 11.69 8.30
CA PRO A 31 10.52 11.93 7.27
C PRO A 31 11.62 10.85 7.23
N GLU A 32 11.95 10.29 8.40
CA GLU A 32 12.92 9.21 8.58
C GLU A 32 12.25 7.80 8.51
N GLY A 33 10.97 7.73 8.18
CA GLY A 33 10.24 6.46 8.07
C GLY A 33 10.79 5.59 6.95
N LEU A 34 10.70 4.27 7.14
CA LEU A 34 11.24 3.29 6.20
C LEU A 34 10.12 2.40 5.66
N LEU A 35 10.05 2.28 4.35
CA LEU A 35 9.17 1.33 3.66
C LEU A 35 10.00 0.16 3.13
N ASN A 36 9.61 -1.05 3.52
CA ASN A 36 10.09 -2.29 2.94
C ASN A 36 8.98 -2.97 2.15
N THR A 37 9.11 -2.98 0.84
CA THR A 37 8.13 -3.62 -0.04
C THR A 37 8.81 -4.53 -1.06
N PRO A 38 8.33 -5.76 -1.25
CA PRO A 38 8.88 -6.68 -2.23
C PRO A 38 8.67 -6.20 -3.68
N MET A 39 7.74 -5.26 -3.89
CA MET A 39 7.46 -4.70 -5.21
C MET A 39 8.57 -3.78 -5.71
N VAL A 40 9.31 -3.13 -4.81
CA VAL A 40 10.43 -2.24 -5.15
C VAL A 40 11.78 -2.96 -5.03
N GLY A 41 11.87 -3.95 -4.13
CA GLY A 41 13.10 -4.75 -3.93
C GLY A 41 14.21 -4.04 -3.17
N ARG A 42 13.92 -2.89 -2.54
CA ARG A 42 14.82 -2.16 -1.65
C ARG A 42 14.04 -1.41 -0.59
N THR A 43 14.73 -1.00 0.46
CA THR A 43 14.16 -0.06 1.45
C THR A 43 14.03 1.34 0.84
N VAL A 44 12.87 1.94 1.03
CA VAL A 44 12.56 3.31 0.59
C VAL A 44 12.42 4.20 1.81
N LYS A 45 13.02 5.38 1.78
CA LYS A 45 12.85 6.37 2.85
C LYS A 45 11.58 7.20 2.66
N GLY A 46 11.02 7.72 3.75
CA GLY A 46 9.80 8.52 3.73
C GLY A 46 9.87 9.71 2.77
N ASN A 47 11.03 10.37 2.66
CA ASN A 47 11.25 11.50 1.75
C ASN A 47 11.39 11.13 0.26
N GLU A 48 11.39 9.83 -0.08
CA GLU A 48 11.42 9.34 -1.48
C GLU A 48 10.03 8.89 -1.96
N LEU A 49 9.04 8.86 -1.07
CA LEU A 49 7.72 8.26 -1.36
C LEU A 49 6.90 9.03 -2.37
N ASP A 50 7.01 10.36 -2.42
CA ASP A 50 6.36 11.19 -3.41
C ASP A 50 6.73 10.79 -4.84
N ARG A 51 8.03 10.58 -5.08
CA ARG A 51 8.54 10.12 -6.36
C ARG A 51 8.05 8.71 -6.69
N LEU A 52 8.05 7.81 -5.69
CA LEU A 52 7.57 6.45 -5.89
C LEU A 52 6.09 6.44 -6.27
N LEU A 53 5.26 7.21 -5.58
CA LEU A 53 3.83 7.34 -5.87
C LEU A 53 3.57 7.95 -7.23
N ALA A 54 4.32 8.99 -7.60
CA ALA A 54 4.19 9.62 -8.93
C ALA A 54 4.48 8.62 -10.05
N VAL A 55 5.55 7.82 -9.92
CA VAL A 55 5.90 6.77 -10.88
C VAL A 55 4.80 5.69 -10.93
N GLN A 56 4.30 5.25 -9.79
CA GLN A 56 3.24 4.26 -9.73
C GLN A 56 1.93 4.75 -10.35
N THR A 57 1.54 5.99 -10.07
CA THR A 57 0.34 6.61 -10.62
C THR A 57 0.42 6.75 -12.14
N ALA A 58 1.58 7.16 -12.66
CA ALA A 58 1.80 7.28 -14.10
C ALA A 58 1.79 5.91 -14.81
N ALA A 59 2.36 4.88 -14.18
CA ALA A 59 2.42 3.53 -14.74
C ALA A 59 1.08 2.78 -14.68
N ALA A 60 0.17 3.17 -13.81
CA ALA A 60 -1.08 2.47 -13.56
C ALA A 60 -2.24 3.45 -13.35
N PRO A 61 -2.69 4.17 -14.38
CA PRO A 61 -3.76 5.15 -14.26
C PRO A 61 -5.11 4.54 -13.88
N ASP A 62 -5.30 3.24 -14.13
CA ASP A 62 -6.49 2.45 -13.81
C ASP A 62 -6.42 1.75 -12.44
N PHE A 63 -5.34 1.97 -11.70
CA PHE A 63 -5.12 1.36 -10.39
C PHE A 63 -6.19 1.77 -9.38
N VAL A 64 -6.80 0.78 -8.74
CA VAL A 64 -7.76 0.96 -7.64
C VAL A 64 -7.19 0.28 -6.41
N TRP A 65 -7.17 1.00 -5.30
CA TRP A 65 -6.78 0.49 -3.99
C TRP A 65 -7.98 0.50 -3.05
N GLN A 66 -8.18 -0.58 -2.31
CA GLN A 66 -9.28 -0.74 -1.36
C GLN A 66 -8.76 -1.28 -0.04
N LEU A 67 -9.16 -0.64 1.05
CA LEU A 67 -9.02 -1.19 2.38
C LEU A 67 -10.04 -2.32 2.56
N LEU A 68 -9.60 -3.47 3.05
CA LEU A 68 -10.49 -4.61 3.35
C LEU A 68 -10.73 -4.75 4.85
N ASP A 69 -9.66 -4.74 5.64
CA ASP A 69 -9.73 -4.92 7.09
C ASP A 69 -8.51 -4.31 7.78
N TRP A 70 -8.55 -4.18 9.08
CA TRP A 70 -7.42 -3.73 9.87
C TRP A 70 -7.47 -4.22 11.32
N ALA A 71 -6.31 -4.28 11.96
CA ALA A 71 -6.14 -4.59 13.36
C ALA A 71 -4.99 -3.78 13.96
N SER A 72 -4.97 -3.62 15.27
CA SER A 72 -3.89 -2.92 15.95
C SER A 72 -3.50 -3.54 17.27
N ARG A 73 -2.26 -3.31 17.67
CA ARG A 73 -1.76 -3.62 19.01
C ARG A 73 -0.63 -2.65 19.38
N GLY A 74 -0.91 -1.78 20.35
CA GLY A 74 0.06 -0.76 20.79
C GLY A 74 0.36 0.24 19.67
N ASP A 75 1.61 0.29 19.25
CA ASP A 75 2.11 1.15 18.16
C ASP A 75 2.13 0.45 16.79
N VAL A 76 1.64 -0.77 16.73
CA VAL A 76 1.56 -1.56 15.48
C VAL A 76 0.15 -1.51 14.94
N VAL A 77 0.00 -1.12 13.68
CA VAL A 77 -1.24 -1.18 12.90
C VAL A 77 -1.01 -2.09 11.70
N ILE A 78 -1.93 -2.99 11.45
CA ILE A 78 -1.93 -3.88 10.29
C ILE A 78 -3.17 -3.57 9.48
N ILE A 79 -3.02 -3.36 8.18
CA ILE A 79 -4.13 -3.22 7.25
C ILE A 79 -4.06 -4.31 6.18
N GLU A 80 -5.19 -4.86 5.82
CA GLU A 80 -5.36 -5.70 4.64
C GLU A 80 -5.96 -4.85 3.52
N TRP A 81 -5.37 -4.95 2.35
CA TRP A 81 -5.83 -4.21 1.18
C TRP A 81 -5.93 -5.09 -0.05
N GLN A 82 -6.71 -4.63 -1.00
CA GLN A 82 -6.79 -5.16 -2.34
C GLN A 82 -6.47 -4.07 -3.35
N THR A 83 -5.69 -4.43 -4.34
CA THR A 83 -5.46 -3.59 -5.51
C THR A 83 -6.00 -4.26 -6.75
N THR A 84 -6.47 -3.45 -7.69
CA THR A 84 -6.98 -3.90 -8.99
C THR A 84 -6.42 -2.99 -10.07
N ARG A 85 -5.96 -3.57 -11.16
CA ARG A 85 -5.56 -2.85 -12.37
C ARG A 85 -5.68 -3.73 -13.61
N ILE A 86 -5.52 -3.12 -14.78
CA ILE A 86 -5.50 -3.83 -16.05
C ILE A 86 -4.06 -4.18 -16.41
N PHE A 87 -3.83 -5.47 -16.67
CA PHE A 87 -2.57 -6.00 -17.17
C PHE A 87 -2.84 -6.77 -18.47
N ASN A 88 -2.10 -6.47 -19.53
CA ASN A 88 -2.21 -7.18 -20.81
C ASN A 88 -3.68 -7.31 -21.29
N GLY A 89 -4.48 -6.27 -21.09
CA GLY A 89 -5.90 -6.23 -21.48
C GLY A 89 -6.86 -6.97 -20.54
N SER A 90 -6.39 -7.55 -19.45
CA SER A 90 -7.20 -8.24 -18.45
C SER A 90 -7.16 -7.54 -17.10
N ARG A 91 -8.32 -7.41 -16.46
CA ARG A 91 -8.41 -6.89 -15.09
C ARG A 91 -7.88 -7.94 -14.12
N PHE A 92 -6.98 -7.54 -13.26
CA PHE A 92 -6.37 -8.40 -12.26
C PHE A 92 -6.39 -7.74 -10.89
N SER A 93 -6.74 -8.52 -9.86
CA SER A 93 -6.74 -8.08 -8.46
C SER A 93 -5.82 -8.95 -7.63
N TRP A 94 -5.12 -8.34 -6.67
CA TRP A 94 -4.34 -9.06 -5.66
C TRP A 94 -4.43 -8.37 -4.32
N ARG A 95 -4.13 -9.11 -3.26
CA ARG A 95 -4.16 -8.64 -1.89
C ARG A 95 -2.78 -8.52 -1.29
N GLY A 96 -2.68 -7.68 -0.29
CA GLY A 96 -1.51 -7.54 0.53
C GLY A 96 -1.86 -7.03 1.92
N VAL A 97 -0.84 -7.01 2.74
CA VAL A 97 -0.90 -6.52 4.10
C VAL A 97 0.24 -5.53 4.30
N ASP A 98 -0.06 -4.36 4.82
CA ASP A 98 0.94 -3.44 5.36
C ASP A 98 0.96 -3.58 6.88
N LYS A 99 2.15 -3.67 7.43
CA LYS A 99 2.40 -3.65 8.86
C LYS A 99 3.14 -2.39 9.22
N PHE A 100 2.40 -1.43 9.75
CA PHE A 100 2.95 -0.16 10.20
C PHE A 100 3.46 -0.24 11.62
N ARG A 101 4.54 0.50 11.86
CA ARG A 101 4.95 0.96 13.18
C ARG A 101 4.73 2.47 13.23
N ILE A 102 3.89 2.88 14.17
CA ILE A 102 3.51 4.29 14.33
C ILE A 102 4.36 4.91 15.46
N ARG A 103 4.87 6.10 15.23
CA ARG A 103 5.57 6.91 16.20
C ARG A 103 5.09 8.35 16.07
N GLU A 104 4.65 8.95 17.17
CA GLU A 104 4.16 10.33 17.20
C GLU A 104 3.05 10.59 16.16
N GLY A 105 2.15 9.59 15.99
CA GLY A 105 1.03 9.68 15.05
C GLY A 105 1.41 9.51 13.57
N LYS A 106 2.66 9.18 13.26
CA LYS A 106 3.17 9.02 11.90
C LYS A 106 3.80 7.66 11.67
N ILE A 107 3.84 7.22 10.43
CA ILE A 107 4.46 5.96 10.02
C ILE A 107 5.98 6.10 10.13
N ALA A 108 6.57 5.39 11.09
CA ALA A 108 8.01 5.28 11.26
C ALA A 108 8.58 4.07 10.52
N GLY A 109 7.77 3.08 10.24
CA GLY A 109 8.14 1.91 9.46
C GLY A 109 6.92 1.25 8.86
N ASP A 110 7.09 0.71 7.68
CA ASP A 110 6.09 -0.08 6.97
C ASP A 110 6.75 -1.29 6.34
N VAL A 111 6.19 -2.46 6.57
CA VAL A 111 6.59 -3.70 5.90
C VAL A 111 5.39 -4.25 5.15
N VAL A 112 5.52 -4.30 3.85
CA VAL A 112 4.48 -4.83 2.94
C VAL A 112 4.68 -6.32 2.75
N TYR A 113 3.63 -7.09 2.92
CA TYR A 113 3.57 -8.52 2.63
C TYR A 113 2.57 -8.75 1.51
N CYS A 114 3.04 -9.18 0.37
CA CYS A 114 2.16 -9.58 -0.74
C CYS A 114 2.84 -10.66 -1.59
N ASP A 115 2.04 -11.43 -2.29
CA ASP A 115 2.57 -12.34 -3.30
C ASP A 115 3.04 -11.56 -4.52
N THR A 116 4.29 -11.72 -4.88
CA THR A 116 4.90 -11.09 -6.08
C THR A 116 4.93 -12.01 -7.29
N ALA A 117 4.58 -13.29 -7.16
CA ALA A 117 4.55 -14.22 -8.28
C ALA A 117 3.61 -13.75 -9.41
N PRO A 118 2.40 -13.25 -9.12
CA PRO A 118 1.52 -12.67 -10.13
C PRO A 118 2.16 -11.50 -10.88
N LEU A 119 2.84 -10.60 -10.18
CA LEU A 119 3.48 -9.45 -10.81
C LEU A 119 4.63 -9.86 -11.72
N ARG A 120 5.40 -10.88 -11.32
CA ARG A 120 6.47 -11.43 -12.16
C ARG A 120 5.92 -12.10 -13.42
N ALA A 121 4.87 -12.91 -13.27
CA ALA A 121 4.22 -13.57 -14.40
C ALA A 121 3.64 -12.54 -15.38
N LEU A 122 2.97 -11.50 -14.88
CA LEU A 122 2.44 -10.42 -15.72
C LEU A 122 3.52 -9.65 -16.49
N ARG A 123 4.70 -9.47 -15.89
CA ARG A 123 5.85 -8.84 -16.58
C ARG A 123 6.37 -9.69 -17.72
N SER A 124 6.24 -11.02 -17.65
CA SER A 124 6.59 -11.95 -18.74
C SER A 124 5.49 -12.10 -19.79
N GLY A 125 4.36 -11.39 -19.65
CA GLY A 125 3.23 -11.41 -20.59
C GLY A 125 2.20 -12.52 -20.36
N GLU A 126 2.31 -13.25 -19.25
CA GLU A 126 1.33 -14.26 -18.87
C GLU A 126 -0.02 -13.65 -18.51
N LYS A 127 -1.10 -14.36 -18.88
CA LYS A 127 -2.44 -14.05 -18.36
C LYS A 127 -2.64 -14.79 -17.05
N LEU A 128 -3.11 -14.04 -16.04
CA LEU A 128 -3.44 -14.60 -14.74
C LEU A 128 -4.92 -14.36 -14.43
N GLU A 129 -5.52 -15.30 -13.74
CA GLU A 129 -6.82 -15.12 -13.12
C GLU A 129 -6.66 -14.61 -11.70
N SER A 130 -7.52 -13.70 -11.28
CA SER A 130 -7.56 -13.26 -9.89
C SER A 130 -7.94 -14.42 -8.99
N LEU A 131 -7.27 -14.52 -7.83
CA LEU A 131 -7.64 -15.53 -6.84
C LEU A 131 -9.06 -15.27 -6.34
N THR A 132 -9.80 -16.38 -6.14
CA THR A 132 -11.13 -16.30 -5.51
C THR A 132 -10.98 -15.71 -4.11
N GLN A 133 -11.84 -14.76 -3.81
CA GLN A 133 -11.83 -14.06 -2.53
C GLN A 133 -12.90 -14.67 -1.62
N PHE A 134 -12.55 -14.83 -0.37
CA PHE A 134 -13.44 -15.34 0.66
C PHE A 134 -14.14 -14.19 1.38
#